data_dd676868ad1585bb8334ed4a0d502c79
#
_entry.id   dd676868ad1585bb8334ed4a0d502c79
#
_cell.length_a   1.000
_cell.length_b   1.000
_cell.length_c   1.000
_cell.angle_alpha   90.00
_cell.angle_beta   90.00
_cell.angle_gamma   90.00
#
_symmetry.space_group_name_H-M   'P 1'
#
loop_
_entity.id
_entity.type
_entity.pdbx_description
1 polymer ?
#
loop_
_entity_poly.entity_id
_entity_poly.type
_entity_poly.pdbx_seq_one_letter_code
_entity_poly.pdbx_strand_id
1 'polypeptide(L)'
;MLVFAASDKGGTGRSVTSANLAYHRALAGDDVCYLDFDFGSPTAAAVFDVPDARRAAEDRGLHSYLTGEVGEPARIDVWADTEHPVLRNRPPGSGSLVLMPGDVSGGEFATTDETLRRCVDLLLRLNGEFDIIVVDLSAGRSYAVDMALEATSQRELRGVLARWLVFHRWTRQHVGAAASLVYGKRGIVAGGVARGHDEEALRNVIRFVRAAVPDPESALWSQVSATQSAWMRACDRDLKQMSSALGIGYTQVLGSVPLEPVLQWREQLITDEDVLDSQIANRETWEALSELANRLTDDKYWEQP
;
A
#
# COMPACT_ATOMS: atom_id res chain seq x y z
N MET A 1 -4.14 -13.82 -3.52
CA MET A 1 -3.78 -12.68 -4.39
C MET A 1 -2.66 -11.87 -3.75
N LEU A 2 -1.64 -11.45 -4.54
CA LEU A 2 -0.58 -10.54 -4.08
C LEU A 2 -0.91 -9.09 -4.46
N VAL A 3 -0.69 -8.15 -3.54
CA VAL A 3 -0.92 -6.71 -3.74
C VAL A 3 0.36 -5.96 -3.36
N PHE A 4 1.08 -5.44 -4.34
CA PHE A 4 2.30 -4.69 -4.12
C PHE A 4 2.00 -3.20 -4.00
N ALA A 5 2.27 -2.62 -2.83
CA ALA A 5 2.13 -1.20 -2.58
C ALA A 5 3.47 -0.49 -2.84
N ALA A 6 3.53 0.35 -3.85
CA ALA A 6 4.75 1.06 -4.28
C ALA A 6 4.55 2.57 -4.29
N SER A 7 5.62 3.33 -4.11
CA SER A 7 5.63 4.79 -4.29
C SER A 7 7.03 5.26 -4.69
N ASP A 8 7.14 6.34 -5.47
CA ASP A 8 8.46 6.89 -5.85
C ASP A 8 9.15 7.62 -4.69
N LYS A 9 8.38 8.12 -3.72
CA LYS A 9 8.87 8.93 -2.59
C LYS A 9 8.24 8.50 -1.28
N GLY A 10 8.95 8.72 -0.19
CA GLY A 10 8.40 8.66 1.16
C GLY A 10 7.32 9.73 1.40
N GLY A 11 6.52 9.54 2.44
CA GLY A 11 5.47 10.49 2.83
C GLY A 11 4.28 10.59 1.87
N THR A 12 4.09 9.63 0.98
CA THR A 12 2.94 9.56 0.06
C THR A 12 1.67 9.03 0.72
N GLY A 13 1.74 8.52 1.94
CA GLY A 13 0.63 7.83 2.60
C GLY A 13 0.48 6.36 2.16
N ARG A 14 1.48 5.77 1.48
CA ARG A 14 1.47 4.39 1.00
C ARG A 14 1.15 3.40 2.13
N SER A 15 2.00 3.35 3.17
CA SER A 15 1.88 2.38 4.27
C SER A 15 0.57 2.56 5.04
N VAL A 16 0.18 3.80 5.35
CA VAL A 16 -1.08 4.09 6.03
C VAL A 16 -2.28 3.66 5.18
N THR A 17 -2.29 4.01 3.88
CA THR A 17 -3.43 3.67 3.01
C THR A 17 -3.48 2.17 2.75
N SER A 18 -2.35 1.50 2.50
CA SER A 18 -2.32 0.04 2.28
C SER A 18 -2.68 -0.76 3.54
N ALA A 19 -2.30 -0.29 4.74
CA ALA A 19 -2.73 -0.90 6.00
C ALA A 19 -4.25 -0.73 6.21
N ASN A 20 -4.80 0.45 5.90
CA ASN A 20 -6.25 0.66 5.93
C ASN A 20 -6.98 -0.22 4.91
N LEU A 21 -6.42 -0.43 3.70
CA LEU A 21 -6.95 -1.39 2.73
C LEU A 21 -7.00 -2.82 3.30
N ALA A 22 -5.91 -3.28 3.91
CA ALA A 22 -5.83 -4.58 4.56
C ALA A 22 -6.88 -4.72 5.67
N TYR A 23 -7.04 -3.69 6.50
CA TYR A 23 -8.05 -3.64 7.56
C TYR A 23 -9.48 -3.73 6.99
N HIS A 24 -9.84 -2.92 6.00
CA HIS A 24 -11.17 -2.95 5.39
C HIS A 24 -11.46 -4.29 4.69
N ARG A 25 -10.46 -4.94 4.08
CA ARG A 25 -10.64 -6.28 3.51
C ARG A 25 -10.85 -7.33 4.58
N ALA A 26 -10.09 -7.26 5.68
CA ALA A 26 -10.31 -8.14 6.83
C ALA A 26 -11.70 -7.93 7.44
N LEU A 27 -12.19 -6.68 7.55
CA LEU A 27 -13.57 -6.39 7.97
C LEU A 27 -14.62 -7.00 7.03
N ALA A 28 -14.33 -7.07 5.72
CA ALA A 28 -15.21 -7.67 4.72
C ALA A 28 -15.21 -9.22 4.74
N GLY A 29 -14.35 -9.84 5.55
CA GLY A 29 -14.29 -11.29 5.76
C GLY A 29 -13.12 -12.00 5.10
N ASP A 30 -12.24 -11.30 4.38
CA ASP A 30 -11.05 -11.91 3.79
C ASP A 30 -9.98 -12.19 4.85
N ASP A 31 -9.26 -13.29 4.68
CA ASP A 31 -8.04 -13.55 5.43
C ASP A 31 -6.88 -12.76 4.79
N VAL A 32 -6.32 -11.81 5.55
CA VAL A 32 -5.34 -10.85 5.06
C VAL A 32 -4.00 -10.96 5.78
N CYS A 33 -2.91 -11.02 5.00
CA CYS A 33 -1.54 -10.90 5.52
C CYS A 33 -0.90 -9.61 5.01
N TYR A 34 -0.31 -8.82 5.89
CA TYR A 34 0.44 -7.62 5.57
C TYR A 34 1.93 -7.83 5.81
N LEU A 35 2.74 -7.65 4.77
CA LEU A 35 4.20 -7.79 4.80
C LEU A 35 4.83 -6.40 4.72
N ASP A 36 5.60 -6.04 5.74
CA ASP A 36 6.35 -4.78 5.77
C ASP A 36 7.72 -4.96 5.07
N PHE A 37 7.74 -4.75 3.75
CA PHE A 37 8.94 -4.76 2.93
C PHE A 37 9.59 -3.37 2.81
N ASP A 38 9.23 -2.42 3.68
CA ASP A 38 10.00 -1.18 3.82
C ASP A 38 11.23 -1.44 4.68
N PHE A 39 12.21 -2.13 4.11
CA PHE A 39 13.40 -2.62 4.82
C PHE A 39 14.23 -1.50 5.44
N GLY A 40 14.15 -0.29 4.92
CA GLY A 40 14.88 0.86 5.44
C GLY A 40 14.17 1.62 6.54
N SER A 41 12.83 1.51 6.62
CA SER A 41 12.00 2.26 7.57
C SER A 41 10.66 1.56 7.82
N PRO A 42 10.63 0.40 8.48
CA PRO A 42 9.40 -0.34 8.73
C PRO A 42 8.44 0.47 9.60
N THR A 43 7.21 0.66 9.14
CA THR A 43 6.21 1.51 9.79
C THR A 43 4.90 0.80 10.12
N ALA A 44 4.65 -0.37 9.56
CA ALA A 44 3.37 -1.05 9.68
C ALA A 44 2.97 -1.34 11.13
N ALA A 45 3.94 -1.69 11.99
CA ALA A 45 3.69 -1.92 13.42
C ALA A 45 3.09 -0.70 14.14
N ALA A 46 3.49 0.51 13.75
CA ALA A 46 2.94 1.74 14.29
C ALA A 46 1.52 2.00 13.77
N VAL A 47 1.26 1.73 12.49
CA VAL A 47 -0.07 1.92 11.88
C VAL A 47 -1.11 0.98 12.49
N PHE A 48 -0.74 -0.28 12.75
CA PHE A 48 -1.60 -1.28 13.38
C PHE A 48 -1.64 -1.17 14.91
N ASP A 49 -0.88 -0.26 15.51
CA ASP A 49 -0.76 -0.06 16.96
C ASP A 49 -0.38 -1.35 17.70
N VAL A 50 0.67 -2.03 17.21
CA VAL A 50 1.17 -3.29 17.75
C VAL A 50 2.59 -3.09 18.29
N PRO A 51 2.76 -2.59 19.54
CA PRO A 51 4.08 -2.25 20.09
C PRO A 51 5.00 -3.46 20.27
N ASP A 52 4.44 -4.64 20.55
CA ASP A 52 5.22 -5.87 20.69
C ASP A 52 5.76 -6.38 19.33
N ALA A 53 5.25 -5.90 18.22
CA ALA A 53 5.84 -6.14 16.91
C ALA A 53 7.29 -5.67 16.82
N ARG A 54 7.65 -4.58 17.50
CA ARG A 54 9.04 -4.10 17.58
C ARG A 54 9.95 -5.13 18.25
N ARG A 55 9.52 -5.76 19.34
CA ARG A 55 10.29 -6.80 20.02
C ARG A 55 10.38 -8.09 19.19
N ALA A 56 9.27 -8.49 18.55
CA ALA A 56 9.26 -9.63 17.65
C ALA A 56 10.14 -9.40 16.41
N ALA A 57 10.26 -8.15 15.96
CA ALA A 57 11.05 -7.73 14.81
C ALA A 57 12.55 -7.50 15.14
N GLU A 58 12.95 -7.43 16.40
CA GLU A 58 14.37 -7.23 16.76
C GLU A 58 15.27 -8.34 16.19
N ASP A 59 14.78 -9.59 16.14
CA ASP A 59 15.57 -10.74 15.69
C ASP A 59 14.83 -11.66 14.69
N ARG A 60 13.59 -11.38 14.30
CA ARG A 60 12.76 -12.26 13.48
C ARG A 60 11.87 -11.54 12.46
N GLY A 61 12.27 -10.36 12.04
CA GLY A 61 11.55 -9.62 11.01
C GLY A 61 11.78 -10.22 9.60
N LEU A 62 11.15 -9.60 8.61
CA LEU A 62 11.22 -10.04 7.21
C LEU A 62 12.63 -9.90 6.62
N HIS A 63 13.42 -8.90 7.04
CA HIS A 63 14.80 -8.75 6.59
C HIS A 63 15.65 -9.95 7.05
N SER A 64 15.65 -10.27 8.36
CA SER A 64 16.38 -11.42 8.92
C SER A 64 15.94 -12.75 8.32
N TYR A 65 14.65 -12.89 8.00
CA TYR A 65 14.15 -14.07 7.30
C TYR A 65 14.71 -14.16 5.88
N LEU A 66 14.63 -13.10 5.10
CA LEU A 66 15.06 -13.09 3.70
C LEU A 66 16.57 -13.29 3.56
N THR A 67 17.36 -12.71 4.48
CA THR A 67 18.81 -12.88 4.51
C THR A 67 19.27 -14.24 5.07
N GLY A 68 18.34 -15.03 5.60
CA GLY A 68 18.62 -16.40 6.08
C GLY A 68 19.10 -16.48 7.52
N GLU A 69 19.02 -15.39 8.26
CA GLU A 69 19.40 -15.36 9.68
C GLU A 69 18.42 -16.13 10.54
N VAL A 70 17.12 -16.16 10.13
CA VAL A 70 16.07 -16.93 10.79
C VAL A 70 15.35 -17.85 9.81
N GLY A 71 14.82 -18.97 10.32
CA GLY A 71 14.08 -19.95 9.53
C GLY A 71 12.64 -19.51 9.20
N GLU A 72 11.99 -18.77 10.11
CA GLU A 72 10.61 -18.31 9.99
C GLU A 72 10.49 -16.86 10.45
N PRO A 73 9.78 -16.00 9.71
CA PRO A 73 9.53 -14.62 10.13
C PRO A 73 8.50 -14.56 11.24
N ALA A 74 8.53 -13.49 12.04
CA ALA A 74 7.50 -13.23 13.04
C ALA A 74 6.13 -13.04 12.36
N ARG A 75 5.09 -13.59 12.99
CA ARG A 75 3.68 -13.43 12.63
C ARG A 75 2.93 -12.85 13.81
N ILE A 76 2.18 -11.81 13.62
CA ILE A 76 1.46 -11.06 14.65
C ILE A 76 0.00 -11.02 14.26
N ASP A 77 -0.88 -11.52 15.12
CA ASP A 77 -2.32 -11.36 14.95
C ASP A 77 -2.71 -9.94 15.39
N VAL A 78 -3.04 -9.10 14.39
CA VAL A 78 -3.35 -7.69 14.67
C VAL A 78 -4.54 -7.56 15.62
N TRP A 79 -5.56 -8.42 15.50
CA TRP A 79 -6.73 -8.36 16.38
C TRP A 79 -6.39 -8.68 17.83
N ALA A 80 -5.49 -9.65 18.07
CA ALA A 80 -5.10 -10.09 19.40
C ALA A 80 -4.06 -9.19 20.07
N ASP A 81 -3.09 -8.71 19.27
CA ASP A 81 -1.85 -8.09 19.77
C ASP A 81 -1.86 -6.56 19.70
N THR A 82 -2.85 -5.93 19.06
CA THR A 82 -2.97 -4.47 18.98
C THR A 82 -3.29 -3.85 20.36
N GLU A 83 -2.76 -2.66 20.62
CA GLU A 83 -3.18 -1.82 21.75
C GLU A 83 -4.39 -0.95 21.42
N HIS A 84 -4.81 -0.88 20.17
CA HIS A 84 -5.96 -0.09 19.74
C HIS A 84 -7.27 -0.71 20.26
N PRO A 85 -8.04 -0.02 21.13
CA PRO A 85 -9.20 -0.62 21.80
C PRO A 85 -10.27 -1.17 20.87
N VAL A 86 -10.52 -0.49 19.74
CA VAL A 86 -11.53 -0.90 18.76
C VAL A 86 -11.13 -2.17 18.04
N LEU A 87 -9.85 -2.29 17.65
CA LEU A 87 -9.36 -3.44 16.90
C LEU A 87 -9.37 -4.73 17.75
N ARG A 88 -9.16 -4.63 19.07
CA ARG A 88 -9.25 -5.78 19.99
C ARG A 88 -10.64 -6.44 20.01
N ASN A 89 -11.66 -5.69 19.63
CA ASN A 89 -13.03 -6.18 19.54
C ASN A 89 -13.36 -6.63 18.12
N ARG A 90 -12.56 -7.55 17.55
CA ARG A 90 -12.74 -8.05 16.18
C ARG A 90 -14.23 -8.20 15.85
N PRO A 91 -14.76 -7.48 14.83
CA PRO A 91 -16.16 -7.55 14.46
C PRO A 91 -16.54 -8.97 13.99
N PRO A 92 -17.75 -9.48 14.35
CA PRO A 92 -18.22 -10.77 13.86
C PRO A 92 -18.23 -10.83 12.33
N GLY A 93 -17.70 -11.91 11.77
CA GLY A 93 -17.60 -12.11 10.33
C GLY A 93 -16.34 -11.55 9.68
N SER A 94 -15.50 -10.84 10.43
CA SER A 94 -14.18 -10.41 9.92
C SER A 94 -13.25 -11.61 9.69
N GLY A 95 -12.43 -11.53 8.66
CA GLY A 95 -11.32 -12.45 8.41
C GLY A 95 -10.13 -12.19 9.35
N SER A 96 -9.09 -13.00 9.22
CA SER A 96 -7.82 -12.78 9.93
C SER A 96 -7.09 -11.55 9.38
N LEU A 97 -6.33 -10.88 10.26
CA LEU A 97 -5.43 -9.79 9.88
C LEU A 97 -4.08 -10.04 10.54
N VAL A 98 -3.11 -10.50 9.75
CA VAL A 98 -1.78 -10.86 10.23
C VAL A 98 -0.75 -9.87 9.71
N LEU A 99 0.10 -9.35 10.61
CA LEU A 99 1.26 -8.55 10.27
C LEU A 99 2.52 -9.41 10.33
N MET A 100 3.33 -9.35 9.27
CA MET A 100 4.73 -9.77 9.28
C MET A 100 5.60 -8.52 9.26
N PRO A 101 6.23 -8.13 10.37
CA PRO A 101 6.94 -6.88 10.48
C PRO A 101 8.31 -6.91 9.77
N GLY A 102 8.77 -5.74 9.32
CA GLY A 102 10.17 -5.52 8.99
C GLY A 102 11.06 -5.48 10.24
N ASP A 103 12.37 -5.64 10.08
CA ASP A 103 13.32 -5.56 11.18
C ASP A 103 13.57 -4.11 11.59
N VAL A 104 13.62 -3.85 12.91
CA VAL A 104 13.85 -2.48 13.44
C VAL A 104 15.23 -1.95 13.04
N SER A 105 16.23 -2.82 12.96
CA SER A 105 17.60 -2.51 12.55
C SER A 105 17.92 -3.00 11.14
N GLY A 106 16.91 -3.29 10.33
CA GLY A 106 17.06 -3.71 8.95
C GLY A 106 17.62 -2.60 8.06
N GLY A 107 17.89 -2.94 6.83
CA GLY A 107 18.36 -2.02 5.80
C GLY A 107 18.11 -2.60 4.42
N GLU A 108 18.30 -1.79 3.39
CA GLU A 108 18.23 -2.26 2.02
C GLU A 108 19.35 -3.29 1.77
N PHE A 109 19.03 -4.39 1.09
CA PHE A 109 19.96 -5.43 0.71
C PHE A 109 19.74 -5.85 -0.75
N ALA A 110 20.82 -6.26 -1.41
CA ALA A 110 20.74 -6.68 -2.79
C ALA A 110 20.05 -8.04 -2.93
N THR A 111 19.23 -8.20 -3.96
CA THR A 111 18.63 -9.48 -4.32
C THR A 111 19.73 -10.47 -4.74
N THR A 112 19.78 -11.60 -4.06
CA THR A 112 20.61 -12.76 -4.39
C THR A 112 19.70 -13.94 -4.71
N ASP A 113 20.25 -15.02 -5.28
CA ASP A 113 19.46 -16.24 -5.55
C ASP A 113 18.84 -16.80 -4.27
N GLU A 114 19.52 -16.70 -3.13
CA GLU A 114 19.02 -17.18 -1.85
C GLU A 114 17.88 -16.31 -1.31
N THR A 115 18.06 -14.98 -1.29
CA THR A 115 17.01 -14.06 -0.84
C THR A 115 15.79 -14.12 -1.74
N LEU A 116 15.99 -14.26 -3.05
CA LEU A 116 14.92 -14.44 -4.03
C LEU A 116 14.15 -15.75 -3.78
N ARG A 117 14.86 -16.87 -3.61
CA ARG A 117 14.24 -18.17 -3.33
C ARG A 117 13.37 -18.10 -2.07
N ARG A 118 13.90 -17.53 -0.98
CA ARG A 118 13.15 -17.35 0.26
C ARG A 118 11.93 -16.46 0.10
N CYS A 119 12.03 -15.40 -0.70
CA CYS A 119 10.91 -14.53 -1.01
C CYS A 119 9.82 -15.28 -1.79
N VAL A 120 10.18 -16.04 -2.81
CA VAL A 120 9.24 -16.86 -3.60
C VAL A 120 8.56 -17.91 -2.72
N ASP A 121 9.32 -18.65 -1.91
CA ASP A 121 8.79 -19.68 -1.01
C ASP A 121 7.81 -19.07 0.01
N LEU A 122 8.12 -17.87 0.56
CA LEU A 122 7.23 -17.15 1.46
C LEU A 122 5.93 -16.75 0.77
N LEU A 123 6.01 -16.09 -0.38
CA LEU A 123 4.84 -15.61 -1.11
C LEU A 123 3.93 -16.77 -1.56
N LEU A 124 4.50 -17.90 -2.00
CA LEU A 124 3.74 -19.09 -2.36
C LEU A 124 3.01 -19.69 -1.17
N ARG A 125 3.69 -19.84 -0.03
CA ARG A 125 3.10 -20.37 1.20
C ARG A 125 1.94 -19.48 1.66
N LEU A 126 2.17 -18.17 1.73
CA LEU A 126 1.15 -17.22 2.14
C LEU A 126 -0.05 -17.17 1.18
N ASN A 127 0.18 -17.31 -0.13
CA ASN A 127 -0.91 -17.38 -1.11
C ASN A 127 -1.80 -18.63 -0.94
N GLY A 128 -1.29 -19.69 -0.31
CA GLY A 128 -2.08 -20.85 0.08
C GLY A 128 -2.82 -20.70 1.41
N GLU A 129 -2.46 -19.70 2.22
CA GLU A 129 -3.02 -19.48 3.56
C GLU A 129 -4.00 -18.28 3.63
N PHE A 130 -3.79 -17.25 2.79
CA PHE A 130 -4.50 -15.98 2.85
C PHE A 130 -5.15 -15.65 1.50
N ASP A 131 -6.30 -14.99 1.55
CA ASP A 131 -6.98 -14.49 0.35
C ASP A 131 -6.22 -13.32 -0.27
N ILE A 132 -5.68 -12.43 0.58
CA ILE A 132 -4.97 -11.22 0.17
C ILE A 132 -3.66 -11.09 0.95
N ILE A 133 -2.56 -10.89 0.20
CA ILE A 133 -1.24 -10.58 0.75
C ILE A 133 -0.86 -9.18 0.29
N VAL A 134 -0.83 -8.21 1.20
CA VAL A 134 -0.36 -6.86 0.94
C VAL A 134 1.14 -6.79 1.23
N VAL A 135 1.93 -6.36 0.25
CA VAL A 135 3.38 -6.21 0.37
C VAL A 135 3.71 -4.73 0.27
N ASP A 136 4.06 -4.11 1.38
CA ASP A 136 4.40 -2.69 1.48
C ASP A 136 5.89 -2.48 1.17
N LEU A 137 6.19 -2.01 -0.04
CA LEU A 137 7.55 -1.93 -0.56
C LEU A 137 8.24 -0.63 -0.14
N SER A 138 9.56 -0.66 0.09
CA SER A 138 10.36 0.56 0.25
C SER A 138 10.13 1.56 -0.88
N ALA A 139 10.18 2.85 -0.56
CA ALA A 139 9.94 3.91 -1.54
C ALA A 139 11.03 3.97 -2.61
N GLY A 140 10.67 4.44 -3.80
CA GLY A 140 11.58 4.62 -4.92
C GLY A 140 11.79 3.34 -5.73
N ARG A 141 12.93 3.31 -6.42
CA ARG A 141 13.41 2.14 -7.16
C ARG A 141 14.31 1.31 -6.24
N SER A 142 13.67 0.77 -5.21
CA SER A 142 14.33 0.03 -4.13
C SER A 142 14.61 -1.41 -4.49
N TYR A 143 15.46 -2.06 -3.71
CA TYR A 143 15.66 -3.51 -3.82
C TYR A 143 14.37 -4.29 -3.56
N ALA A 144 13.46 -3.79 -2.73
CA ALA A 144 12.15 -4.40 -2.49
C ALA A 144 11.30 -4.46 -3.78
N VAL A 145 11.28 -3.37 -4.57
CA VAL A 145 10.60 -3.34 -5.89
C VAL A 145 11.26 -4.31 -6.86
N ASP A 146 12.59 -4.33 -6.93
CA ASP A 146 13.34 -5.24 -7.78
C ASP A 146 13.10 -6.70 -7.40
N MET A 147 13.11 -7.04 -6.11
CA MET A 147 12.81 -8.37 -5.59
C MET A 147 11.38 -8.80 -5.89
N ALA A 148 10.38 -7.91 -5.75
CA ALA A 148 9.00 -8.21 -6.07
C ALA A 148 8.81 -8.53 -7.57
N LEU A 149 9.45 -7.78 -8.46
CA LEU A 149 9.44 -8.04 -9.90
C LEU A 149 10.18 -9.33 -10.25
N GLU A 150 11.32 -9.60 -9.63
CA GLU A 150 12.08 -10.83 -9.85
C GLU A 150 11.31 -12.05 -9.35
N ALA A 151 10.70 -11.98 -8.15
CA ALA A 151 9.93 -13.07 -7.57
C ALA A 151 8.69 -13.40 -8.42
N THR A 152 7.93 -12.38 -8.86
CA THR A 152 6.74 -12.59 -9.68
C THR A 152 7.04 -13.03 -11.12
N SER A 153 8.29 -12.93 -11.58
CA SER A 153 8.73 -13.50 -12.85
C SER A 153 8.99 -15.01 -12.77
N GLN A 154 9.20 -15.55 -11.55
CA GLN A 154 9.52 -16.97 -11.36
C GLN A 154 8.34 -17.85 -11.76
N ARG A 155 8.67 -19.03 -12.29
CA ARG A 155 7.67 -19.99 -12.80
C ARG A 155 6.60 -20.34 -11.76
N GLU A 156 7.01 -20.45 -10.52
CA GLU A 156 6.20 -20.84 -9.37
C GLU A 156 5.08 -19.83 -9.08
N LEU A 157 5.35 -18.54 -9.31
CA LEU A 157 4.37 -17.45 -9.05
C LEU A 157 3.60 -16.98 -10.29
N ARG A 158 3.88 -17.51 -11.49
CA ARG A 158 3.21 -17.07 -12.73
C ARG A 158 1.69 -17.25 -12.75
N GLY A 159 1.17 -18.20 -11.96
CA GLY A 159 -0.27 -18.44 -11.85
C GLY A 159 -0.95 -17.67 -10.72
N VAL A 160 -0.19 -16.91 -9.93
CA VAL A 160 -0.70 -16.13 -8.81
C VAL A 160 -1.10 -14.74 -9.30
N LEU A 161 -2.35 -14.34 -9.00
CA LEU A 161 -2.81 -12.98 -9.31
C LEU A 161 -1.99 -11.96 -8.52
N ALA A 162 -1.30 -11.07 -9.23
CA ALA A 162 -0.51 -9.99 -8.65
C ALA A 162 -1.04 -8.63 -9.15
N ARG A 163 -1.30 -7.72 -8.23
CA ARG A 163 -1.77 -6.35 -8.48
C ARG A 163 -0.79 -5.33 -7.90
N TRP A 164 -0.56 -4.24 -8.60
CA TRP A 164 0.35 -3.18 -8.17
C TRP A 164 -0.43 -1.90 -7.92
N LEU A 165 -0.32 -1.36 -6.71
CA LEU A 165 -0.86 -0.07 -6.32
C LEU A 165 0.27 0.94 -6.21
N VAL A 166 0.23 1.98 -7.04
CA VAL A 166 1.25 3.04 -7.04
C VAL A 166 0.69 4.29 -6.37
N PHE A 167 1.15 4.54 -5.16
CA PHE A 167 0.67 5.63 -4.31
C PHE A 167 1.38 6.93 -4.61
N HIS A 168 0.62 8.01 -4.69
CA HIS A 168 1.19 9.36 -4.82
C HIS A 168 0.27 10.42 -4.21
N ARG A 169 0.87 11.49 -3.67
CA ARG A 169 0.12 12.68 -3.28
C ARG A 169 -0.33 13.48 -4.49
N TRP A 170 -1.39 14.26 -4.33
CA TRP A 170 -1.95 15.09 -5.41
C TRP A 170 -1.19 16.42 -5.54
N THR A 171 0.07 16.33 -5.99
CA THR A 171 0.95 17.48 -6.29
C THR A 171 1.74 17.22 -7.56
N ARG A 172 2.18 18.28 -8.26
CA ARG A 172 2.94 18.18 -9.52
C ARG A 172 4.14 17.25 -9.42
N GLN A 173 4.88 17.38 -8.33
CA GLN A 173 6.09 16.58 -8.11
C GLN A 173 5.76 15.09 -7.96
N HIS A 174 4.74 14.75 -7.16
CA HIS A 174 4.38 13.35 -6.92
C HIS A 174 3.69 12.71 -8.13
N VAL A 175 2.87 13.44 -8.87
CA VAL A 175 2.27 12.97 -10.13
C VAL A 175 3.36 12.60 -11.15
N GLY A 176 4.35 13.50 -11.36
CA GLY A 176 5.46 13.21 -12.26
C GLY A 176 6.35 12.06 -11.79
N ALA A 177 6.61 11.97 -10.48
CA ALA A 177 7.40 10.91 -9.87
C ALA A 177 6.71 9.54 -10.01
N ALA A 178 5.40 9.46 -9.73
CA ALA A 178 4.63 8.22 -9.89
C ALA A 178 4.61 7.71 -11.34
N ALA A 179 4.38 8.60 -12.30
CA ALA A 179 4.46 8.25 -13.72
C ALA A 179 5.86 7.75 -14.11
N SER A 180 6.92 8.39 -13.60
CA SER A 180 8.30 7.96 -13.82
C SER A 180 8.62 6.61 -13.15
N LEU A 181 8.07 6.33 -11.95
CA LEU A 181 8.24 5.05 -11.27
C LEU A 181 7.66 3.91 -12.11
N VAL A 182 6.52 4.12 -12.77
CA VAL A 182 5.88 3.06 -13.58
C VAL A 182 6.48 3.00 -14.98
N TYR A 183 6.48 4.12 -15.71
CA TYR A 183 6.75 4.16 -17.15
C TYR A 183 8.16 4.66 -17.51
N GLY A 184 8.96 5.09 -16.56
CA GLY A 184 10.33 5.54 -16.81
C GLY A 184 11.25 4.42 -17.23
N LYS A 185 12.42 4.75 -17.80
CA LYS A 185 13.43 3.79 -18.30
C LYS A 185 13.89 2.76 -17.25
N ARG A 186 13.80 3.09 -15.97
CA ARG A 186 14.10 2.22 -14.81
C ARG A 186 12.87 2.04 -13.93
N GLY A 187 11.68 2.10 -14.54
CA GLY A 187 10.42 1.96 -13.84
C GLY A 187 9.97 0.50 -13.76
N ILE A 188 8.84 0.31 -13.10
CA ILE A 188 8.26 -1.03 -12.85
C ILE A 188 8.05 -1.79 -14.16
N VAL A 189 7.47 -1.14 -15.20
CA VAL A 189 7.22 -1.81 -16.48
C VAL A 189 8.52 -2.23 -17.17
N ALA A 190 9.47 -1.30 -17.33
CA ALA A 190 10.75 -1.62 -17.96
C ALA A 190 11.55 -2.64 -17.16
N GLY A 191 11.55 -2.55 -15.84
CA GLY A 191 12.18 -3.49 -14.92
C GLY A 191 11.59 -4.89 -14.99
N GLY A 192 10.26 -4.97 -15.08
CA GLY A 192 9.54 -6.24 -15.24
C GLY A 192 9.82 -6.91 -16.59
N VAL A 193 9.75 -6.15 -17.70
CA VAL A 193 10.08 -6.67 -19.03
C VAL A 193 11.51 -7.22 -19.08
N ALA A 194 12.47 -6.54 -18.46
CA ALA A 194 13.85 -7.01 -18.38
C ALA A 194 13.97 -8.34 -17.61
N ARG A 195 13.00 -8.69 -16.77
CA ARG A 195 12.91 -9.94 -15.99
C ARG A 195 11.98 -10.99 -16.61
N GLY A 196 11.46 -10.71 -17.80
CA GLY A 196 10.64 -11.66 -18.57
C GLY A 196 9.12 -11.55 -18.32
N HIS A 197 8.65 -10.48 -17.68
CA HIS A 197 7.21 -10.17 -17.67
C HIS A 197 6.73 -9.73 -19.05
N ASP A 198 5.50 -10.09 -19.39
CA ASP A 198 4.80 -9.49 -20.52
C ASP A 198 4.44 -8.03 -20.19
N GLU A 199 4.76 -7.12 -21.11
CA GLU A 199 4.59 -5.67 -20.90
C GLU A 199 3.12 -5.30 -20.72
N GLU A 200 2.25 -5.82 -21.58
CA GLU A 200 0.83 -5.49 -21.56
C GLU A 200 0.15 -6.08 -20.32
N ALA A 201 0.44 -7.34 -20.00
CA ALA A 201 -0.08 -7.97 -18.81
C ALA A 201 0.37 -7.23 -17.53
N LEU A 202 1.62 -6.78 -17.46
CA LEU A 202 2.11 -6.01 -16.30
C LEU A 202 1.44 -4.62 -16.22
N ARG A 203 1.23 -3.94 -17.36
CA ARG A 203 0.50 -2.66 -17.38
C ARG A 203 -0.94 -2.81 -16.90
N ASN A 204 -1.60 -3.91 -17.24
CA ASN A 204 -3.00 -4.18 -16.90
C ASN A 204 -3.22 -4.39 -15.39
N VAL A 205 -2.20 -4.83 -14.67
CA VAL A 205 -2.27 -5.07 -13.21
C VAL A 205 -1.70 -3.90 -12.37
N ILE A 206 -1.43 -2.75 -12.98
CA ILE A 206 -0.96 -1.54 -12.28
C ILE A 206 -2.10 -0.52 -12.20
N ARG A 207 -2.38 -0.01 -11.00
CA ARG A 207 -3.30 1.11 -10.77
C ARG A 207 -2.68 2.13 -9.83
N PHE A 208 -3.06 3.40 -10.02
CA PHE A 208 -2.61 4.49 -9.16
C PHE A 208 -3.61 4.75 -8.05
N VAL A 209 -3.08 5.11 -6.88
CA VAL A 209 -3.87 5.55 -5.73
C VAL A 209 -3.43 6.96 -5.36
N ARG A 210 -4.38 7.90 -5.43
CA ARG A 210 -4.14 9.28 -5.02
C ARG A 210 -4.38 9.40 -3.52
N ALA A 211 -3.35 9.70 -2.77
CA ALA A 211 -3.44 9.88 -1.33
C ALA A 211 -3.37 11.36 -0.94
N ALA A 212 -4.03 11.71 0.16
CA ALA A 212 -4.10 13.06 0.71
C ALA A 212 -4.50 14.10 -0.35
N VAL A 213 -5.60 13.84 -1.06
CA VAL A 213 -6.13 14.73 -2.09
C VAL A 213 -6.90 15.88 -1.43
N PRO A 214 -6.44 17.14 -1.59
CA PRO A 214 -7.22 18.29 -1.14
C PRO A 214 -8.48 18.43 -2.00
N ASP A 215 -9.66 18.46 -1.38
CA ASP A 215 -10.90 18.81 -2.04
C ASP A 215 -11.23 20.27 -1.74
N PRO A 216 -11.20 21.20 -2.73
CA PRO A 216 -11.52 22.61 -2.52
C PRO A 216 -12.92 22.87 -2.00
N GLU A 217 -13.83 21.92 -2.16
CA GLU A 217 -15.24 22.03 -1.72
C GLU A 217 -15.46 21.44 -0.30
N SER A 218 -14.45 20.80 0.28
CA SER A 218 -14.59 20.20 1.62
C SER A 218 -14.66 21.26 2.72
N ALA A 219 -15.29 20.88 3.85
CA ALA A 219 -15.44 21.75 5.02
C ALA A 219 -14.08 22.23 5.58
N LEU A 220 -12.99 21.50 5.35
CA LEU A 220 -11.63 21.87 5.75
C LEU A 220 -11.20 23.23 5.20
N TRP A 221 -11.74 23.62 4.04
CA TRP A 221 -11.39 24.86 3.34
C TRP A 221 -12.49 25.92 3.42
N SER A 222 -13.49 25.76 4.29
CA SER A 222 -14.60 26.70 4.44
C SER A 222 -14.19 28.13 4.82
N GLN A 223 -13.01 28.29 5.42
CA GLN A 223 -12.47 29.58 5.85
C GLN A 223 -11.55 30.27 4.83
N VAL A 224 -11.27 29.63 3.67
CA VAL A 224 -10.41 30.25 2.66
C VAL A 224 -11.15 31.31 1.84
N SER A 225 -10.41 32.32 1.37
CA SER A 225 -11.01 33.38 0.54
C SER A 225 -11.42 32.84 -0.85
N ALA A 226 -12.31 33.58 -1.52
CA ALA A 226 -12.73 33.25 -2.90
C ALA A 226 -11.53 33.14 -3.86
N THR A 227 -10.52 33.98 -3.68
CA THR A 227 -9.28 33.95 -4.49
C THR A 227 -8.50 32.65 -4.24
N GLN A 228 -8.37 32.22 -2.99
CA GLN A 228 -7.70 30.95 -2.65
C GLN A 228 -8.44 29.74 -3.21
N SER A 229 -9.80 29.72 -3.06
CA SER A 229 -10.61 28.65 -3.64
C SER A 229 -10.47 28.58 -5.18
N ALA A 230 -10.47 29.73 -5.85
CA ALA A 230 -10.27 29.78 -7.31
C ALA A 230 -8.91 29.25 -7.72
N TRP A 231 -7.85 29.59 -6.95
CA TRP A 231 -6.49 29.10 -7.17
C TRP A 231 -6.41 27.58 -6.93
N MET A 232 -7.00 27.05 -5.86
CA MET A 232 -7.03 25.61 -5.58
C MET A 232 -7.72 24.83 -6.71
N ARG A 233 -8.87 25.32 -7.20
CA ARG A 233 -9.55 24.71 -8.36
C ARG A 233 -8.70 24.76 -9.64
N ALA A 234 -7.94 25.83 -9.85
CA ALA A 234 -7.01 25.93 -10.98
C ALA A 234 -5.89 24.89 -10.85
N CYS A 235 -5.27 24.76 -9.67
CA CYS A 235 -4.25 23.74 -9.41
C CYS A 235 -4.77 22.31 -9.63
N ASP A 236 -5.99 22.00 -9.18
CA ASP A 236 -6.60 20.68 -9.41
C ASP A 236 -6.82 20.39 -10.90
N ARG A 237 -7.31 21.37 -11.67
CA ARG A 237 -7.44 21.21 -13.14
C ARG A 237 -6.08 20.96 -13.82
N ASP A 238 -5.06 21.72 -13.43
CA ASP A 238 -3.70 21.55 -13.98
C ASP A 238 -3.14 20.15 -13.67
N LEU A 239 -3.37 19.64 -12.44
CA LEU A 239 -2.95 18.29 -12.04
C LEU A 239 -3.71 17.21 -12.80
N LYS A 240 -5.01 17.38 -13.04
CA LYS A 240 -5.81 16.47 -13.87
C LYS A 240 -5.28 16.42 -15.31
N GLN A 241 -4.98 17.58 -15.89
CA GLN A 241 -4.38 17.66 -17.24
C GLN A 241 -3.00 17.00 -17.29
N MET A 242 -2.13 17.31 -16.31
CA MET A 242 -0.80 16.73 -16.23
C MET A 242 -0.85 15.21 -16.06
N SER A 243 -1.70 14.69 -15.17
CA SER A 243 -1.83 13.25 -14.94
C SER A 243 -2.30 12.52 -16.17
N SER A 244 -3.25 13.09 -16.94
CA SER A 244 -3.71 12.52 -18.20
C SER A 244 -2.60 12.51 -19.26
N ALA A 245 -1.86 13.59 -19.38
CA ALA A 245 -0.73 13.68 -20.33
C ALA A 245 0.42 12.70 -20.02
N LEU A 246 0.57 12.32 -18.74
CA LEU A 246 1.57 11.34 -18.28
C LEU A 246 1.06 9.89 -18.27
N GLY A 247 -0.16 9.61 -18.75
CA GLY A 247 -0.72 8.26 -18.79
C GLY A 247 -1.15 7.71 -17.41
N ILE A 248 -1.32 8.59 -16.41
CA ILE A 248 -1.81 8.23 -15.06
C ILE A 248 -3.11 8.98 -14.73
N GLY A 249 -3.93 9.21 -15.76
CA GLY A 249 -5.23 9.85 -15.66
C GLY A 249 -6.29 8.98 -15.00
N TYR A 250 -7.53 9.43 -15.11
CA TYR A 250 -8.68 8.83 -14.40
C TYR A 250 -8.83 7.32 -14.61
N THR A 251 -8.63 6.83 -15.84
CA THR A 251 -8.78 5.40 -16.19
C THR A 251 -7.72 4.49 -15.54
N GLN A 252 -6.60 5.06 -15.10
CA GLN A 252 -5.54 4.32 -14.42
C GLN A 252 -5.58 4.44 -12.89
N VAL A 253 -6.57 5.17 -12.35
CA VAL A 253 -6.70 5.43 -10.92
C VAL A 253 -7.72 4.47 -10.31
N LEU A 254 -7.28 3.65 -9.35
CA LEU A 254 -8.18 2.78 -8.60
C LEU A 254 -9.06 3.59 -7.64
N GLY A 255 -8.48 4.60 -6.99
CA GLY A 255 -9.21 5.46 -6.08
C GLY A 255 -8.39 6.64 -5.58
N SER A 256 -9.07 7.50 -4.82
CA SER A 256 -8.47 8.68 -4.21
C SER A 256 -8.90 8.77 -2.74
N VAL A 257 -7.94 8.99 -1.85
CA VAL A 257 -8.18 9.19 -0.42
C VAL A 257 -8.07 10.69 -0.13
N PRO A 258 -9.08 11.31 0.48
CA PRO A 258 -9.04 12.72 0.84
C PRO A 258 -7.89 13.09 1.76
N LEU A 259 -7.57 14.38 1.84
CA LEU A 259 -6.66 14.90 2.85
C LEU A 259 -7.34 14.78 4.22
N GLU A 260 -6.84 13.85 5.04
CA GLU A 260 -7.35 13.60 6.39
C GLU A 260 -6.41 14.27 7.41
N PRO A 261 -6.90 15.26 8.19
CA PRO A 261 -6.07 15.96 9.16
C PRO A 261 -5.44 15.05 10.21
N VAL A 262 -6.18 14.07 10.72
CA VAL A 262 -5.68 13.14 11.74
C VAL A 262 -4.45 12.38 11.26
N LEU A 263 -4.42 11.97 10.00
CA LEU A 263 -3.30 11.26 9.39
C LEU A 263 -2.06 12.15 9.13
N GLN A 264 -2.16 13.46 9.35
CA GLN A 264 -1.00 14.36 9.32
C GLN A 264 -0.28 14.40 10.68
N TRP A 265 -0.92 13.89 11.74
CA TRP A 265 -0.39 13.86 13.11
C TRP A 265 0.03 12.47 13.57
N ARG A 266 -0.70 11.45 13.13
CA ARG A 266 -0.46 10.06 13.51
C ARG A 266 -0.75 9.12 12.34
N GLU A 267 0.16 8.21 12.08
CA GLU A 267 -0.05 7.07 11.20
C GLU A 267 -0.93 6.05 11.93
N GLN A 268 -2.16 5.85 11.47
CA GLN A 268 -3.11 4.93 12.11
C GLN A 268 -4.13 4.36 11.12
N LEU A 269 -4.84 3.34 11.54
CA LEU A 269 -6.07 2.93 10.89
C LEU A 269 -7.17 3.96 11.18
N ILE A 270 -8.08 4.14 10.24
CA ILE A 270 -9.30 4.91 10.43
C ILE A 270 -10.43 3.91 10.65
N THR A 271 -11.00 3.93 11.85
CA THR A 271 -12.08 3.03 12.27
C THR A 271 -13.44 3.72 12.18
N ASP A 272 -14.52 2.95 12.26
CA ASP A 272 -15.88 3.47 12.37
C ASP A 272 -16.09 4.28 13.65
N GLU A 273 -15.45 3.90 14.78
CA GLU A 273 -15.48 4.67 16.03
C GLU A 273 -14.84 6.05 15.86
N ASP A 274 -13.74 6.17 15.09
CA ASP A 274 -13.10 7.47 14.79
C ASP A 274 -14.03 8.42 14.06
N VAL A 275 -14.96 7.88 13.29
CA VAL A 275 -15.89 8.66 12.45
C VAL A 275 -17.24 8.89 13.16
N LEU A 276 -17.80 7.85 13.80
CA LEU A 276 -19.17 7.88 14.32
C LEU A 276 -19.24 8.40 15.77
N ASP A 277 -18.29 7.96 16.62
CA ASP A 277 -18.33 8.22 18.05
C ASP A 277 -17.38 9.36 18.44
N SER A 278 -16.08 9.21 18.22
CA SER A 278 -15.08 10.22 18.59
C SER A 278 -15.02 11.41 17.63
N GLN A 279 -15.48 11.25 16.40
CA GLN A 279 -15.52 12.27 15.35
C GLN A 279 -14.17 12.96 15.10
N ILE A 280 -13.07 12.22 15.26
CA ILE A 280 -11.71 12.70 14.99
C ILE A 280 -11.31 12.56 13.52
N ALA A 281 -11.95 11.65 12.78
CA ALA A 281 -11.72 11.44 11.36
C ALA A 281 -12.97 11.76 10.52
N ASN A 282 -12.73 12.13 9.25
CA ASN A 282 -13.82 12.46 8.34
C ASN A 282 -14.46 11.19 7.77
N ARG A 283 -15.78 11.17 7.71
CA ARG A 283 -16.56 10.07 7.11
C ARG A 283 -16.17 9.80 5.66
N GLU A 284 -15.91 10.85 4.89
CA GLU A 284 -15.46 10.75 3.50
C GLU A 284 -14.15 9.98 3.35
N THR A 285 -13.25 10.09 4.32
CA THR A 285 -11.98 9.33 4.33
C THR A 285 -12.24 7.84 4.55
N TRP A 286 -13.08 7.49 5.52
CA TRP A 286 -13.44 6.11 5.80
C TRP A 286 -14.17 5.47 4.61
N GLU A 287 -15.13 6.17 4.00
CA GLU A 287 -15.85 5.71 2.81
C GLU A 287 -14.89 5.52 1.62
N ALA A 288 -13.97 6.45 1.40
CA ALA A 288 -12.97 6.33 0.33
C ALA A 288 -12.03 5.14 0.51
N LEU A 289 -11.60 4.86 1.76
CA LEU A 289 -10.77 3.69 2.08
C LEU A 289 -11.53 2.38 1.89
N SER A 290 -12.79 2.33 2.34
CA SER A 290 -13.67 1.18 2.14
C SER A 290 -13.94 0.91 0.65
N GLU A 291 -14.25 1.96 -0.12
CA GLU A 291 -14.47 1.85 -1.56
C GLU A 291 -13.20 1.38 -2.28
N LEU A 292 -12.04 1.92 -1.94
CA LEU A 292 -10.76 1.53 -2.51
C LEU A 292 -10.47 0.04 -2.22
N ALA A 293 -10.76 -0.44 -1.00
CA ALA A 293 -10.65 -1.83 -0.62
C ALA A 293 -11.59 -2.75 -1.44
N ASN A 294 -12.82 -2.32 -1.70
CA ASN A 294 -13.76 -3.06 -2.54
C ASN A 294 -13.31 -3.12 -4.00
N ARG A 295 -12.83 -2.00 -4.55
CA ARG A 295 -12.29 -1.94 -5.92
C ARG A 295 -11.05 -2.80 -6.11
N LEU A 296 -10.28 -3.01 -5.04
CA LEU A 296 -9.09 -3.86 -5.08
C LEU A 296 -9.41 -5.28 -5.57
N THR A 297 -10.56 -5.84 -5.19
CA THR A 297 -10.96 -7.22 -5.52
C THR A 297 -11.97 -7.33 -6.66
N ASP A 298 -12.52 -6.23 -7.15
CA ASP A 298 -13.51 -6.20 -8.23
C ASP A 298 -12.80 -6.07 -9.59
N ASP A 299 -12.80 -7.14 -10.39
CA ASP A 299 -12.07 -7.26 -11.65
C ASP A 299 -12.42 -6.17 -12.67
N LYS A 300 -13.65 -5.63 -12.63
CA LYS A 300 -14.07 -4.55 -13.55
C LYS A 300 -13.19 -3.29 -13.47
N TYR A 301 -12.52 -3.04 -12.33
CA TYR A 301 -11.59 -1.92 -12.18
C TYR A 301 -10.19 -2.23 -12.71
N TRP A 302 -9.93 -3.49 -13.08
CA TRP A 302 -8.64 -3.98 -13.58
C TRP A 302 -8.70 -4.32 -15.07
N GLU A 303 -9.88 -4.51 -15.63
CA GLU A 303 -10.06 -4.60 -17.08
C GLU A 303 -9.74 -3.24 -17.72
N GLN A 304 -9.02 -3.25 -18.84
CA GLN A 304 -8.83 -2.02 -19.62
C GLN A 304 -10.14 -1.66 -20.30
N PRO A 305 -10.52 -0.37 -20.35
CA PRO A 305 -11.66 0.08 -21.12
C PRO A 305 -11.42 -0.05 -22.62
#